data_a534095f299cc10c46b6441aaeb5e6ce
#
_entry.id   a534095f299cc10c46b6441aaeb5e6ce
#
_cell.length_a   1.000
_cell.length_b   1.000
_cell.length_c   1.000
_cell.angle_alpha   90.00
_cell.angle_beta   90.00
_cell.angle_gamma   90.00
#
_symmetry.space_group_name_H-M   'P 1'
#
loop_
_entity.id
_entity.type
_entity.pdbx_description
1 polymer ?
#
loop_
_entity_poly.entity_id
_entity_poly.type
_entity_poly.pdbx_seq_one_letter_code
_entity_poly.pdbx_strand_id
1 'polypeptide(L)'
;MRRNIIIIALFISVVTTAYGQDVNTCRQIAERILTAAQNHTSDGIDELLASDFHYNKIKQPTAAKVLKQIIAQMPAMTGWELAGTEQDSTGLTLHYIITKPDSTTSEATILFTADNLVLEANLLSSNVSLLKANPTAKVQPKVKTVHVPVHLHSGLPIVTVIIDGQPCNMFFDAGSPIVVLNSKHFDHNIEGQVMGSGGQGVVGTGSVSGVHHVKSMDMGGVTLNETDIMTSDLSNLETVGVAVHGILGQSYYKDFDVLFDFEAGEIVLLSPDTTYQWLLNEGYRCQTVKGVKKGHLLTFDCQVGGVPVVLAFDSGAQTNLLASDWPQQHPSSVKGLKKDHLTGYGDGRASVTKGKTTLTLGNRTFKKQQATFSDVSHLKESKGIDGLFGCEVLVKQKLLISYQRQELILID
;
A
#
# COMPACT_ATOMS: atom_id res chain seq x y z
N MET A 1 40.48 14.30 17.88
CA MET A 1 39.17 14.47 17.20
C MET A 1 39.44 14.82 15.75
N ARG A 2 39.33 13.85 14.84
CA ARG A 2 39.48 14.08 13.38
C ARG A 2 38.08 14.15 12.78
N ARG A 3 37.74 15.33 12.27
CA ARG A 3 36.54 15.56 11.48
C ARG A 3 36.73 14.91 10.10
N ASN A 4 35.96 13.91 9.77
CA ASN A 4 35.86 13.41 8.41
C ASN A 4 34.93 14.33 7.61
N ILE A 5 35.53 15.10 6.72
CA ILE A 5 34.83 15.87 5.70
C ILE A 5 34.61 14.93 4.56
N ILE A 6 33.33 14.55 4.30
CA ILE A 6 32.93 13.83 3.10
C ILE A 6 32.79 14.87 1.99
N ILE A 7 33.74 14.87 1.07
CA ILE A 7 33.66 15.65 -0.17
C ILE A 7 32.79 14.87 -1.13
N ILE A 8 31.55 15.31 -1.36
CA ILE A 8 30.72 14.87 -2.45
C ILE A 8 31.23 15.58 -3.71
N ALA A 9 31.83 14.83 -4.63
CA ALA A 9 32.29 15.34 -5.91
C ALA A 9 31.11 15.70 -6.79
N LEU A 10 30.93 16.97 -7.07
CA LEU A 10 29.95 17.52 -8.00
C LEU A 10 30.39 17.14 -9.43
N PHE A 11 29.68 16.24 -10.08
CA PHE A 11 29.78 16.06 -11.53
C PHE A 11 28.85 17.06 -12.22
N ILE A 12 29.40 18.22 -12.61
CA ILE A 12 28.73 19.14 -13.52
C ILE A 12 29.04 18.64 -14.93
N SER A 13 28.13 17.86 -15.53
CA SER A 13 28.15 17.61 -16.96
C SER A 13 27.34 18.72 -17.67
N VAL A 14 28.06 19.69 -18.25
CA VAL A 14 27.47 20.66 -19.17
C VAL A 14 27.18 19.93 -20.48
N VAL A 15 25.92 19.58 -20.70
CA VAL A 15 25.45 19.20 -22.03
C VAL A 15 24.68 20.37 -22.62
N THR A 16 25.33 21.08 -23.55
CA THR A 16 24.66 22.06 -24.40
C THR A 16 23.98 21.34 -25.56
N THR A 17 22.63 21.28 -25.55
CA THR A 17 21.85 21.07 -26.80
C THR A 17 20.43 21.62 -26.67
N ALA A 18 20.15 22.57 -27.53
CA ALA A 18 18.96 22.87 -28.32
C ALA A 18 17.58 22.37 -27.84
N TYR A 19 17.09 22.87 -26.68
CA TYR A 19 15.68 23.10 -26.40
C TYR A 19 15.61 24.32 -25.48
N GLY A 20 14.72 25.28 -25.77
CA GLY A 20 14.68 26.60 -25.16
C GLY A 20 14.25 26.66 -23.69
N GLN A 21 14.51 25.64 -22.88
CA GLN A 21 14.27 25.64 -21.44
C GLN A 21 15.32 26.48 -20.74
N ASP A 22 14.86 27.52 -20.05
CA ASP A 22 15.72 28.34 -19.19
C ASP A 22 15.73 27.78 -17.76
N VAL A 23 16.82 27.08 -17.42
CA VAL A 23 17.04 26.51 -16.07
C VAL A 23 16.83 27.54 -14.98
N ASN A 24 17.22 28.80 -15.18
CA ASN A 24 17.06 29.86 -14.19
C ASN A 24 15.58 30.23 -14.01
N THR A 25 14.81 30.30 -15.08
CA THR A 25 13.35 30.53 -15.02
C THR A 25 12.65 29.37 -14.32
N CYS A 26 12.97 28.12 -14.66
CA CYS A 26 12.41 26.93 -13.99
C CYS A 26 12.76 26.93 -12.48
N ARG A 27 13.99 27.28 -12.14
CA ARG A 27 14.42 27.42 -10.75
C ARG A 27 13.60 28.48 -9.98
N GLN A 28 13.41 29.64 -10.54
CA GLN A 28 12.61 30.72 -9.92
C GLN A 28 11.16 30.25 -9.68
N ILE A 29 10.57 29.53 -10.64
CA ILE A 29 9.23 28.97 -10.50
C ILE A 29 9.18 27.90 -9.41
N ALA A 30 10.15 26.99 -9.37
CA ALA A 30 10.25 25.97 -8.33
C ALA A 30 10.37 26.60 -6.93
N GLU A 31 11.23 27.61 -6.79
CA GLU A 31 11.43 28.31 -5.51
C GLU A 31 10.18 29.11 -5.09
N ARG A 32 9.36 29.61 -6.04
CA ARG A 32 8.03 30.17 -5.71
C ARG A 32 7.10 29.11 -5.12
N ILE A 33 7.07 27.89 -5.68
CA ILE A 33 6.25 26.79 -5.16
C ILE A 33 6.74 26.38 -3.77
N LEU A 34 8.06 26.25 -3.56
CA LEU A 34 8.65 25.92 -2.26
C LEU A 34 8.40 27.02 -1.21
N THR A 35 8.46 28.29 -1.60
CA THR A 35 8.08 29.43 -0.75
C THR A 35 6.60 29.39 -0.37
N ALA A 36 5.76 29.10 -1.35
CA ALA A 36 4.31 28.92 -1.13
C ALA A 36 4.05 27.78 -0.13
N ALA A 37 4.78 26.67 -0.26
CA ALA A 37 4.69 25.53 0.64
C ALA A 37 5.19 25.85 2.05
N GLN A 38 6.27 26.63 2.18
CA GLN A 38 6.80 27.08 3.47
C GLN A 38 5.81 28.00 4.20
N ASN A 39 5.11 28.84 3.45
CA ASN A 39 4.15 29.82 3.98
C ASN A 39 2.72 29.30 4.03
N HIS A 40 2.45 28.07 3.59
CA HIS A 40 1.10 27.49 3.50
C HIS A 40 0.12 28.32 2.67
N THR A 41 0.60 29.00 1.63
CA THR A 41 -0.19 29.84 0.74
C THR A 41 -0.15 29.29 -0.68
N SER A 42 -1.27 29.29 -1.39
CA SER A 42 -1.35 28.72 -2.74
C SER A 42 -1.77 29.73 -3.83
N ASP A 43 -1.73 31.03 -3.49
CA ASP A 43 -2.12 32.08 -4.43
C ASP A 43 -1.13 32.17 -5.61
N GLY A 44 -1.67 32.27 -6.83
CA GLY A 44 -0.87 32.35 -8.05
C GLY A 44 -0.16 31.06 -8.48
N ILE A 45 -0.44 29.91 -7.84
CA ILE A 45 0.16 28.62 -8.22
C ILE A 45 -0.41 28.12 -9.56
N ASP A 46 -1.70 28.33 -9.83
CA ASP A 46 -2.34 27.83 -11.06
C ASP A 46 -1.67 28.38 -12.34
N GLU A 47 -1.16 29.62 -12.28
CA GLU A 47 -0.49 30.29 -13.40
C GLU A 47 0.86 29.65 -13.75
N LEU A 48 1.43 28.87 -12.83
CA LEU A 48 2.72 28.19 -13.00
C LEU A 48 2.57 26.79 -13.61
N LEU A 49 1.34 26.24 -13.63
CA LEU A 49 1.08 24.85 -14.02
C LEU A 49 0.80 24.73 -15.52
N ALA A 50 1.32 23.69 -16.13
CA ALA A 50 0.99 23.33 -17.49
C ALA A 50 -0.49 22.89 -17.61
N SER A 51 -1.07 23.02 -18.78
CA SER A 51 -2.45 22.57 -19.05
C SER A 51 -2.65 21.08 -18.83
N ASP A 52 -1.62 20.29 -18.97
CA ASP A 52 -1.53 18.84 -18.74
C ASP A 52 -0.80 18.50 -17.43
N PHE A 53 -0.64 19.48 -16.52
CA PHE A 53 -0.10 19.25 -15.18
C PHE A 53 -0.78 18.05 -14.52
N HIS A 54 0.01 17.20 -13.91
CA HIS A 54 -0.47 16.06 -13.17
C HIS A 54 0.26 15.91 -11.84
N TYR A 55 -0.43 15.34 -10.87
CA TYR A 55 0.15 14.92 -9.60
C TYR A 55 0.03 13.40 -9.52
N ASN A 56 1.14 12.69 -9.68
CA ASN A 56 1.12 11.25 -9.94
C ASN A 56 0.19 10.92 -11.15
N LYS A 57 -0.86 10.11 -10.91
CA LYS A 57 -1.85 9.72 -11.94
C LYS A 57 -3.06 10.68 -12.03
N ILE A 58 -3.14 11.67 -11.15
CA ILE A 58 -4.26 12.63 -11.12
C ILE A 58 -3.97 13.72 -12.16
N LYS A 59 -4.95 13.97 -13.03
CA LYS A 59 -4.87 14.98 -14.10
C LYS A 59 -5.61 16.26 -13.72
N GLN A 60 -5.36 17.36 -14.49
CA GLN A 60 -6.15 18.58 -14.41
C GLN A 60 -7.66 18.32 -14.63
N PRO A 61 -8.56 19.08 -13.97
CA PRO A 61 -8.31 20.18 -13.03
C PRO A 61 -8.07 19.74 -11.57
N THR A 62 -8.20 18.45 -11.26
CA THR A 62 -8.08 17.91 -9.90
C THR A 62 -6.63 17.98 -9.39
N ALA A 63 -5.65 17.77 -10.26
CA ALA A 63 -4.23 17.81 -9.89
C ALA A 63 -3.81 19.15 -9.27
N ALA A 64 -4.28 20.28 -9.81
CA ALA A 64 -3.99 21.60 -9.25
C ALA A 64 -4.59 21.78 -7.84
N LYS A 65 -5.80 21.26 -7.60
CA LYS A 65 -6.42 21.29 -6.26
C LYS A 65 -5.61 20.47 -5.27
N VAL A 66 -5.13 19.28 -5.68
CA VAL A 66 -4.29 18.42 -4.86
C VAL A 66 -2.98 19.13 -4.50
N LEU A 67 -2.29 19.73 -5.47
CA LEU A 67 -1.05 20.47 -5.20
C LEU A 67 -1.28 21.61 -4.18
N LYS A 68 -2.35 22.39 -4.34
CA LYS A 68 -2.69 23.47 -3.39
C LYS A 68 -2.97 22.95 -1.99
N GLN A 69 -3.63 21.81 -1.86
CA GLN A 69 -3.86 21.19 -0.55
C GLN A 69 -2.55 20.69 0.07
N ILE A 70 -1.66 20.12 -0.74
CA ILE A 70 -0.31 19.73 -0.28
C ILE A 70 0.44 20.94 0.24
N ILE A 71 0.45 22.04 -0.52
CA ILE A 71 1.06 23.30 -0.12
C ILE A 71 0.51 23.80 1.21
N ALA A 72 -0.82 23.78 1.38
CA ALA A 72 -1.48 24.22 2.61
C ALA A 72 -1.17 23.34 3.84
N GLN A 73 -0.80 22.07 3.62
CA GLN A 73 -0.56 21.08 4.69
C GLN A 73 0.91 20.65 4.77
N MET A 74 1.81 21.34 4.08
CA MET A 74 3.22 21.01 4.09
C MET A 74 3.77 20.99 5.54
N PRO A 75 4.54 19.96 5.95
CA PRO A 75 5.26 20.03 7.21
C PRO A 75 6.14 21.27 7.28
N ALA A 76 6.30 21.83 8.47
CA ALA A 76 7.19 22.99 8.66
C ALA A 76 8.58 22.71 8.07
N MET A 77 9.11 23.67 7.32
CA MET A 77 10.44 23.61 6.72
C MET A 77 11.23 24.87 7.07
N THR A 78 12.53 24.71 7.28
CA THR A 78 13.45 25.81 7.59
C THR A 78 14.20 26.31 6.36
N GLY A 79 14.20 25.53 5.27
CA GLY A 79 14.84 25.93 4.01
C GLY A 79 14.89 24.77 3.01
N TRP A 80 15.47 25.06 1.87
CA TRP A 80 15.74 24.09 0.81
C TRP A 80 17.00 24.44 0.04
N GLU A 81 17.56 23.45 -0.64
CA GLU A 81 18.68 23.63 -1.56
C GLU A 81 18.46 22.81 -2.84
N LEU A 82 18.92 23.35 -3.98
CA LEU A 82 18.91 22.64 -5.24
C LEU A 82 20.02 21.58 -5.22
N ALA A 83 19.64 20.30 -5.20
CA ALA A 83 20.56 19.17 -5.15
C ALA A 83 21.03 18.72 -6.54
N GLY A 84 20.22 18.93 -7.57
CA GLY A 84 20.56 18.52 -8.94
C GLY A 84 19.52 18.90 -9.97
N THR A 85 19.90 18.71 -11.24
CA THR A 85 19.04 18.90 -12.39
C THR A 85 19.18 17.70 -13.32
N GLU A 86 18.07 17.22 -13.85
CA GLU A 86 18.03 16.14 -14.83
C GLU A 86 17.19 16.59 -16.02
N GLN A 87 17.66 16.35 -17.23
CA GLN A 87 16.94 16.67 -18.46
C GLN A 87 16.84 15.44 -19.34
N ASP A 88 15.61 15.12 -19.74
CA ASP A 88 15.30 14.01 -20.63
C ASP A 88 14.29 14.41 -21.71
N SER A 89 13.70 13.43 -22.41
CA SER A 89 12.70 13.67 -23.46
C SER A 89 11.37 14.21 -22.94
N THR A 90 11.12 14.15 -21.63
CA THR A 90 9.89 14.64 -20.99
C THR A 90 10.01 16.09 -20.54
N GLY A 91 11.21 16.55 -20.23
CA GLY A 91 11.48 17.92 -19.80
C GLY A 91 12.66 18.04 -18.86
N LEU A 92 12.69 19.14 -18.10
CA LEU A 92 13.71 19.45 -17.09
C LEU A 92 13.16 19.15 -15.70
N THR A 93 13.81 18.27 -14.96
CA THR A 93 13.53 18.00 -13.55
C THR A 93 14.52 18.70 -12.64
N LEU A 94 14.01 19.42 -11.67
CA LEU A 94 14.80 20.01 -10.57
C LEU A 94 14.61 19.19 -9.30
N HIS A 95 15.71 18.80 -8.65
CA HIS A 95 15.73 18.03 -7.40
C HIS A 95 16.14 18.94 -6.25
N TYR A 96 15.33 19.00 -5.21
CA TYR A 96 15.58 19.81 -4.01
C TYR A 96 15.68 18.95 -2.77
N ILE A 97 16.55 19.34 -1.86
CA ILE A 97 16.58 18.84 -0.48
C ILE A 97 15.90 19.88 0.41
N ILE A 98 14.84 19.48 1.08
CA ILE A 98 14.08 20.30 2.02
C ILE A 98 14.57 19.98 3.44
N THR A 99 14.93 21.00 4.21
CA THR A 99 15.34 20.87 5.61
C THR A 99 14.19 21.20 6.55
N LYS A 100 13.94 20.34 7.54
CA LYS A 100 12.89 20.50 8.56
C LYS A 100 13.46 21.08 9.85
N PRO A 101 12.61 21.58 10.79
CA PRO A 101 13.05 22.16 12.06
C PRO A 101 13.89 21.21 12.94
N ASP A 102 13.67 19.90 12.83
CA ASP A 102 14.43 18.86 13.53
C ASP A 102 15.76 18.49 12.84
N SER A 103 16.15 19.25 11.82
CA SER A 103 17.33 19.02 10.98
C SER A 103 17.27 17.74 10.13
N THR A 104 16.13 17.06 10.07
CA THR A 104 15.93 16.00 9.08
C THR A 104 15.66 16.59 7.70
N THR A 105 15.90 15.81 6.65
CA THR A 105 15.70 16.25 5.28
C THR A 105 14.69 15.39 4.56
N SER A 106 14.09 15.94 3.51
CA SER A 106 13.26 15.21 2.53
C SER A 106 13.57 15.72 1.14
N GLU A 107 13.28 14.90 0.13
CA GLU A 107 13.47 15.29 -1.27
C GLU A 107 12.18 15.84 -1.85
N ALA A 108 12.30 16.82 -2.77
CA ALA A 108 11.24 17.30 -3.62
C ALA A 108 11.72 17.31 -5.07
N THR A 109 10.82 17.01 -6.00
CA THR A 109 11.11 17.04 -7.44
C THR A 109 10.07 17.86 -8.17
N ILE A 110 10.50 18.71 -9.11
CA ILE A 110 9.60 19.51 -9.94
C ILE A 110 10.04 19.35 -11.39
N LEU A 111 9.14 18.80 -12.21
CA LEU A 111 9.32 18.59 -13.65
C LEU A 111 8.68 19.73 -14.44
N PHE A 112 9.39 20.24 -15.42
CA PHE A 112 8.97 21.35 -16.27
C PHE A 112 8.82 20.93 -17.73
N THR A 113 7.80 21.49 -18.40
CA THR A 113 7.65 21.43 -19.85
C THR A 113 8.68 22.30 -20.56
N ALA A 114 8.81 22.16 -21.89
CA ALA A 114 9.66 23.00 -22.72
C ALA A 114 9.32 24.51 -22.64
N ASP A 115 8.09 24.85 -22.26
CA ASP A 115 7.61 26.23 -22.09
C ASP A 115 7.84 26.76 -20.66
N ASN A 116 8.65 26.08 -19.85
CA ASN A 116 8.95 26.39 -18.44
C ASN A 116 7.73 26.37 -17.50
N LEU A 117 6.67 25.66 -17.86
CA LEU A 117 5.52 25.44 -16.99
C LEU A 117 5.72 24.13 -16.19
N VAL A 118 5.18 24.07 -15.00
CA VAL A 118 5.27 22.87 -14.14
C VAL A 118 4.37 21.78 -14.69
N LEU A 119 4.95 20.65 -15.06
CA LEU A 119 4.25 19.45 -15.54
C LEU A 119 3.93 18.50 -14.39
N GLU A 120 4.84 18.35 -13.41
CA GLU A 120 4.65 17.57 -12.19
C GLU A 120 5.38 18.22 -11.02
N ALA A 121 4.83 18.16 -9.81
CA ALA A 121 5.47 18.67 -8.61
C ALA A 121 5.29 17.71 -7.44
N ASN A 122 6.31 16.95 -7.11
CA ASN A 122 6.38 16.08 -5.94
C ASN A 122 7.11 16.81 -4.82
N LEU A 123 6.37 17.53 -3.95
CA LEU A 123 6.93 18.27 -2.82
C LEU A 123 7.23 17.39 -1.61
N LEU A 124 6.70 16.19 -1.59
CA LEU A 124 6.89 15.19 -0.54
C LEU A 124 7.43 13.94 -1.22
N SER A 125 8.56 13.43 -0.75
CA SER A 125 9.08 12.16 -1.26
C SER A 125 7.99 11.08 -1.17
N SER A 126 7.95 10.18 -2.14
CA SER A 126 6.95 9.11 -2.30
C SER A 126 6.82 8.16 -1.10
N ASN A 127 7.68 8.31 -0.09
CA ASN A 127 7.62 7.60 1.18
C ASN A 127 6.85 8.34 2.29
N VAL A 128 6.39 9.57 2.03
CA VAL A 128 5.50 10.27 2.95
C VAL A 128 4.07 9.97 2.50
N SER A 129 3.46 9.00 3.15
CA SER A 129 2.01 8.89 3.16
C SER A 129 1.45 10.23 3.63
N LEU A 130 0.80 10.99 2.72
CA LEU A 130 0.16 12.29 3.00
C LEU A 130 -0.98 12.17 4.02
N LEU A 131 -1.47 10.96 4.19
CA LEU A 131 -2.25 10.56 5.33
C LEU A 131 -1.30 9.90 6.32
N LYS A 132 -0.67 10.69 7.19
CA LYS A 132 -0.42 10.19 8.52
C LYS A 132 -1.81 9.94 9.14
N ALA A 133 -2.41 8.80 8.83
CA ALA A 133 -3.22 8.14 9.82
C ALA A 133 -2.39 8.24 11.09
N ASN A 134 -2.88 8.98 12.07
CA ASN A 134 -2.12 9.41 13.24
C ASN A 134 -1.16 8.29 13.68
N PRO A 135 0.18 8.36 13.42
CA PRO A 135 1.09 7.25 13.71
C PRO A 135 1.23 7.01 15.20
N THR A 136 0.59 7.84 16.02
CA THR A 136 0.58 7.76 17.47
C THR A 136 -0.67 7.07 18.03
N ALA A 137 -1.68 6.75 17.23
CA ALA A 137 -2.75 5.87 17.68
C ALA A 137 -2.16 4.45 17.80
N LYS A 138 -1.53 4.19 18.95
CA LYS A 138 -1.07 2.84 19.28
C LYS A 138 -2.29 1.98 19.54
N VAL A 139 -2.45 0.94 18.75
CA VAL A 139 -3.37 -0.14 19.10
C VAL A 139 -2.92 -0.69 20.44
N GLN A 140 -3.79 -0.62 21.44
CA GLN A 140 -3.48 -1.10 22.78
C GLN A 140 -4.14 -2.47 22.99
N PRO A 141 -3.35 -3.57 23.01
CA PRO A 141 -3.91 -4.86 23.36
C PRO A 141 -4.24 -4.88 24.87
N LYS A 142 -5.49 -5.13 25.21
CA LYS A 142 -5.90 -5.40 26.59
C LYS A 142 -5.55 -6.83 27.02
N VAL A 143 -5.34 -7.72 26.06
CA VAL A 143 -5.12 -9.17 26.26
C VAL A 143 -3.97 -9.68 25.41
N LYS A 144 -3.29 -10.73 25.89
CA LYS A 144 -2.14 -11.34 25.19
C LYS A 144 -2.55 -12.22 24.01
N THR A 145 -3.77 -12.73 24.01
CA THR A 145 -4.33 -13.59 22.96
C THR A 145 -5.77 -13.16 22.71
N VAL A 146 -6.10 -12.92 21.45
CA VAL A 146 -7.45 -12.48 21.04
C VAL A 146 -7.98 -13.44 19.99
N HIS A 147 -9.10 -14.08 20.26
CA HIS A 147 -9.81 -14.94 19.33
C HIS A 147 -10.90 -14.14 18.63
N VAL A 148 -10.82 -14.05 17.32
CA VAL A 148 -11.75 -13.26 16.49
C VAL A 148 -12.48 -14.23 15.56
N PRO A 149 -13.80 -14.39 15.71
CA PRO A 149 -14.59 -15.16 14.78
C PRO A 149 -14.44 -14.63 13.35
N VAL A 150 -14.19 -15.51 12.40
CA VAL A 150 -14.07 -15.19 10.99
C VAL A 150 -15.02 -16.05 10.16
N HIS A 151 -15.56 -15.47 9.12
CA HIS A 151 -16.26 -16.22 8.09
C HIS A 151 -15.78 -15.81 6.70
N LEU A 152 -15.93 -16.68 5.73
CA LEU A 152 -15.52 -16.39 4.36
C LEU A 152 -16.70 -15.80 3.59
N HIS A 153 -16.53 -14.57 3.10
CA HIS A 153 -17.45 -13.96 2.17
C HIS A 153 -16.80 -13.87 0.79
N SER A 154 -17.42 -14.50 -0.21
CA SER A 154 -16.81 -14.62 -1.54
C SER A 154 -15.37 -15.18 -1.51
N GLY A 155 -15.05 -16.05 -0.54
CA GLY A 155 -13.72 -16.65 -0.35
C GLY A 155 -12.69 -15.73 0.33
N LEU A 156 -13.09 -14.56 0.83
CA LEU A 156 -12.25 -13.62 1.58
C LEU A 156 -12.67 -13.60 3.05
N PRO A 157 -11.72 -13.44 4.00
CA PRO A 157 -12.02 -13.43 5.43
C PRO A 157 -12.69 -12.12 5.84
N ILE A 158 -13.87 -12.24 6.46
CA ILE A 158 -14.58 -11.13 7.11
C ILE A 158 -14.58 -11.34 8.61
N VAL A 159 -14.28 -10.27 9.32
CA VAL A 159 -14.38 -10.16 10.78
C VAL A 159 -15.36 -9.06 11.15
N THR A 160 -15.96 -9.17 12.35
CA THR A 160 -16.78 -8.09 12.91
C THR A 160 -15.92 -7.21 13.82
N VAL A 161 -15.92 -5.92 13.53
CA VAL A 161 -15.25 -4.87 14.31
C VAL A 161 -16.32 -3.93 14.87
N ILE A 162 -16.22 -3.53 16.11
CA ILE A 162 -17.11 -2.53 16.69
C ILE A 162 -16.51 -1.15 16.43
N ILE A 163 -17.18 -0.34 15.62
CA ILE A 163 -16.78 1.03 15.31
C ILE A 163 -17.83 1.97 15.89
N ASP A 164 -17.43 2.86 16.80
CA ASP A 164 -18.29 3.79 17.52
C ASP A 164 -19.56 3.14 18.11
N GLY A 165 -19.36 1.93 18.65
CA GLY A 165 -20.42 1.13 19.25
C GLY A 165 -21.29 0.34 18.27
N GLN A 166 -21.04 0.41 16.96
CA GLN A 166 -21.77 -0.32 15.93
C GLN A 166 -20.97 -1.49 15.36
N PRO A 167 -21.58 -2.67 15.16
CA PRO A 167 -20.93 -3.81 14.54
C PRO A 167 -20.74 -3.58 13.02
N CYS A 168 -19.51 -3.68 12.56
CA CYS A 168 -19.10 -3.45 11.19
C CYS A 168 -18.39 -4.68 10.63
N ASN A 169 -18.82 -5.17 9.46
CA ASN A 169 -18.14 -6.24 8.76
C ASN A 169 -16.97 -5.67 7.97
N MET A 170 -15.76 -6.17 8.22
CA MET A 170 -14.55 -5.72 7.55
C MET A 170 -13.78 -6.90 6.96
N PHE A 171 -13.27 -6.75 5.74
CA PHE A 171 -12.32 -7.71 5.21
C PHE A 171 -11.01 -7.64 5.99
N PHE A 172 -10.51 -8.80 6.43
CA PHE A 172 -9.19 -8.90 7.07
C PHE A 172 -8.13 -9.09 5.98
N ASP A 173 -7.41 -8.00 5.66
CA ASP A 173 -6.61 -7.92 4.44
C ASP A 173 -5.12 -7.68 4.76
N ALA A 174 -4.31 -8.72 4.55
CA ALA A 174 -2.86 -8.68 4.71
C ALA A 174 -2.14 -7.96 3.56
N GLY A 175 -2.79 -7.75 2.44
CA GLY A 175 -2.30 -6.97 1.31
C GLY A 175 -2.50 -5.47 1.48
N SER A 176 -3.40 -5.04 2.36
CA SER A 176 -3.64 -3.63 2.64
C SER A 176 -2.72 -3.11 3.75
N PRO A 177 -1.96 -2.01 3.53
CA PRO A 177 -1.12 -1.43 4.59
C PRO A 177 -1.90 -0.71 5.69
N ILE A 178 -3.11 -0.23 5.39
CA ILE A 178 -3.91 0.62 6.28
C ILE A 178 -5.35 0.13 6.39
N VAL A 179 -6.06 0.62 7.40
CA VAL A 179 -7.51 0.50 7.49
C VAL A 179 -8.15 1.46 6.49
N VAL A 180 -9.19 1.00 5.78
CA VAL A 180 -10.01 1.82 4.86
C VAL A 180 -11.47 1.57 5.18
N LEU A 181 -12.26 2.63 5.37
CA LEU A 181 -13.71 2.53 5.57
C LEU A 181 -14.45 2.71 4.24
N ASN A 182 -15.60 2.06 4.12
CA ASN A 182 -16.46 2.20 2.96
C ASN A 182 -17.27 3.50 3.04
N SER A 183 -17.03 4.43 2.14
CA SER A 183 -17.71 5.72 2.09
C SER A 183 -19.23 5.64 1.91
N LYS A 184 -19.75 4.47 1.55
CA LYS A 184 -21.19 4.18 1.50
C LYS A 184 -21.82 4.13 2.91
N HIS A 185 -21.06 3.72 3.92
CA HIS A 185 -21.56 3.46 5.28
C HIS A 185 -21.06 4.48 6.30
N PHE A 186 -20.05 5.27 5.97
CA PHE A 186 -19.46 6.25 6.85
C PHE A 186 -19.49 7.64 6.24
N ASP A 187 -19.95 8.62 7.01
CA ASP A 187 -19.83 10.02 6.63
C ASP A 187 -18.36 10.38 6.41
N HIS A 188 -18.09 11.15 5.40
CA HIS A 188 -16.74 11.60 5.08
C HIS A 188 -16.72 13.11 4.99
N ASN A 189 -15.85 13.72 5.77
CA ASN A 189 -15.63 15.15 5.71
C ASN A 189 -14.64 15.45 4.59
N ILE A 190 -15.07 16.21 3.57
CA ILE A 190 -14.26 16.58 2.41
C ILE A 190 -13.63 17.96 2.60
N GLU A 191 -14.13 18.77 3.55
CA GLU A 191 -13.63 20.12 3.79
C GLU A 191 -12.20 20.12 4.29
N GLY A 192 -11.28 20.61 3.45
CA GLY A 192 -9.86 20.80 3.80
C GLY A 192 -8.99 19.55 3.71
N GLN A 193 -9.46 18.43 3.15
CA GLN A 193 -8.69 17.20 3.10
C GLN A 193 -8.23 16.82 1.69
N VAL A 194 -7.00 16.31 1.62
CA VAL A 194 -6.38 15.90 0.36
C VAL A 194 -7.06 14.64 -0.16
N MET A 195 -7.74 14.75 -1.29
CA MET A 195 -8.17 13.63 -2.09
C MET A 195 -6.94 13.05 -2.81
N GLY A 196 -6.27 12.09 -2.18
CA GLY A 196 -5.17 11.35 -2.81
C GLY A 196 -5.69 10.24 -3.72
N SER A 197 -4.83 9.71 -4.58
CA SER A 197 -5.10 8.40 -5.18
C SER A 197 -5.21 7.39 -4.03
N GLY A 198 -6.34 6.74 -3.88
CA GLY A 198 -6.48 5.57 -3.02
C GLY A 198 -5.47 4.51 -3.46
N GLY A 199 -5.18 3.56 -2.59
CA GLY A 199 -4.22 2.50 -2.87
C GLY A 199 -4.47 1.83 -4.23
N GLN A 200 -3.42 1.37 -4.84
CA GLN A 200 -3.52 0.56 -6.05
C GLN A 200 -3.74 -0.89 -5.64
N GLY A 201 -4.88 -1.46 -6.04
CA GLY A 201 -5.11 -2.91 -5.99
C GLY A 201 -4.39 -3.61 -7.14
N VAL A 202 -4.42 -4.94 -7.16
CA VAL A 202 -3.92 -5.73 -8.31
C VAL A 202 -4.69 -5.36 -9.59
N VAL A 203 -5.99 -5.09 -9.46
CA VAL A 203 -6.84 -4.55 -10.51
C VAL A 203 -7.56 -3.34 -9.96
N GLY A 204 -7.44 -2.22 -10.66
CA GLY A 204 -8.08 -0.97 -10.30
C GLY A 204 -7.32 -0.12 -9.29
N THR A 205 -7.69 1.13 -9.25
CA THR A 205 -7.24 2.13 -8.28
C THR A 205 -8.47 2.65 -7.56
N GLY A 206 -8.47 2.56 -6.22
CA GLY A 206 -9.49 3.24 -5.45
C GLY A 206 -9.22 4.74 -5.41
N SER A 207 -10.27 5.54 -5.35
CA SER A 207 -10.18 6.96 -5.01
C SER A 207 -10.46 7.13 -3.52
N VAL A 208 -9.71 8.02 -2.86
CA VAL A 208 -10.06 8.45 -1.51
C VAL A 208 -11.29 9.33 -1.61
N SER A 209 -12.37 8.95 -0.94
CA SER A 209 -13.60 9.75 -0.86
C SER A 209 -13.48 10.87 0.17
N GLY A 210 -12.71 10.62 1.23
CA GLY A 210 -12.50 11.55 2.33
C GLY A 210 -11.88 10.86 3.54
N VAL A 211 -12.15 11.41 4.72
CA VAL A 211 -11.71 10.89 6.01
C VAL A 211 -12.90 10.87 6.97
N HIS A 212 -13.03 9.80 7.72
CA HIS A 212 -13.99 9.65 8.80
C HIS A 212 -13.28 9.62 10.15
N HIS A 213 -13.74 10.44 11.08
CA HIS A 213 -13.23 10.46 12.44
C HIS A 213 -13.86 9.35 13.26
N VAL A 214 -13.06 8.38 13.69
CA VAL A 214 -13.47 7.24 14.53
C VAL A 214 -13.12 7.53 15.98
N LYS A 215 -14.09 7.54 16.86
CA LYS A 215 -13.88 7.71 18.31
C LYS A 215 -13.32 6.43 18.93
N SER A 216 -13.81 5.29 18.48
CA SER A 216 -13.34 3.99 18.95
C SER A 216 -13.52 2.91 17.90
N MET A 217 -12.54 2.04 17.78
CA MET A 217 -12.58 0.84 16.94
C MET A 217 -12.05 -0.33 17.76
N ASP A 218 -12.85 -1.37 17.95
CA ASP A 218 -12.50 -2.52 18.79
C ASP A 218 -12.73 -3.84 18.04
N MET A 219 -11.75 -4.72 18.10
CA MET A 219 -11.87 -6.10 17.64
C MET A 219 -11.35 -7.04 18.73
N GLY A 220 -12.28 -7.59 19.50
CA GLY A 220 -11.95 -8.55 20.55
C GLY A 220 -11.09 -7.99 21.70
N GLY A 221 -11.14 -6.67 21.96
CA GLY A 221 -10.33 -6.00 22.98
C GLY A 221 -9.04 -5.37 22.47
N VAL A 222 -8.74 -5.52 21.18
CA VAL A 222 -7.72 -4.71 20.49
C VAL A 222 -8.39 -3.40 20.09
N THR A 223 -7.98 -2.29 20.67
CA THR A 223 -8.65 -1.00 20.49
C THR A 223 -7.78 0.03 19.81
N LEU A 224 -8.42 0.81 18.94
CA LEU A 224 -7.88 2.03 18.32
C LEU A 224 -8.86 3.16 18.65
N ASN A 225 -8.38 4.26 19.21
CA ASN A 225 -9.24 5.36 19.65
C ASN A 225 -8.82 6.67 19.00
N GLU A 226 -9.81 7.60 18.85
CA GLU A 226 -9.61 8.97 18.39
C GLU A 226 -8.68 9.05 17.18
N THR A 227 -9.11 8.46 16.07
CA THR A 227 -8.29 8.39 14.84
C THR A 227 -9.09 8.72 13.61
N ASP A 228 -8.42 9.35 12.66
CA ASP A 228 -8.96 9.63 11.35
C ASP A 228 -8.62 8.49 10.40
N ILE A 229 -9.64 7.90 9.79
CA ILE A 229 -9.50 6.78 8.87
C ILE A 229 -9.98 7.19 7.47
N MET A 230 -9.18 6.86 6.47
CA MET A 230 -9.55 7.07 5.06
C MET A 230 -10.84 6.35 4.70
N THR A 231 -11.67 7.02 3.92
CA THR A 231 -12.83 6.42 3.26
C THR A 231 -12.61 6.28 1.76
N SER A 232 -13.12 5.20 1.20
CA SER A 232 -13.13 4.93 -0.24
C SER A 232 -14.43 4.23 -0.60
N ASP A 233 -14.90 4.36 -1.84
CA ASP A 233 -16.05 3.56 -2.29
C ASP A 233 -15.62 2.10 -2.46
N LEU A 234 -16.18 1.24 -1.60
CA LEU A 234 -15.98 -0.21 -1.59
C LEU A 234 -17.27 -0.95 -1.94
N SER A 235 -18.26 -0.26 -2.50
CA SER A 235 -19.60 -0.83 -2.81
C SER A 235 -19.51 -2.03 -3.76
N ASN A 236 -18.50 -2.08 -4.62
CA ASN A 236 -18.25 -3.20 -5.53
C ASN A 236 -17.82 -4.50 -4.82
N LEU A 237 -17.38 -4.42 -3.57
CA LEU A 237 -17.02 -5.59 -2.74
C LEU A 237 -18.22 -6.16 -1.98
N GLU A 238 -19.35 -5.47 -1.99
CA GLU A 238 -20.58 -5.94 -1.37
C GLU A 238 -21.30 -6.95 -2.25
N THR A 239 -22.03 -7.84 -1.63
CA THR A 239 -22.98 -8.74 -2.31
C THR A 239 -24.35 -8.63 -1.66
N VAL A 240 -25.37 -9.19 -2.31
CA VAL A 240 -26.74 -9.19 -1.77
C VAL A 240 -26.77 -9.80 -0.36
N GLY A 241 -27.20 -9.01 0.61
CA GLY A 241 -27.35 -9.43 2.00
C GLY A 241 -26.10 -9.30 2.88
N VAL A 242 -24.95 -8.87 2.33
CA VAL A 242 -23.74 -8.66 3.11
C VAL A 242 -23.17 -7.26 2.84
N ALA A 243 -23.32 -6.37 3.80
CA ALA A 243 -22.68 -5.06 3.79
C ALA A 243 -21.20 -5.22 4.14
N VAL A 244 -20.33 -4.50 3.41
CA VAL A 244 -18.89 -4.41 3.67
C VAL A 244 -18.57 -3.00 4.13
N HIS A 245 -18.25 -2.86 5.41
CA HIS A 245 -18.01 -1.57 6.05
C HIS A 245 -16.58 -1.06 5.85
N GLY A 246 -15.65 -1.94 5.44
CA GLY A 246 -14.28 -1.54 5.20
C GLY A 246 -13.31 -2.70 5.01
N ILE A 247 -12.04 -2.33 4.96
CA ILE A 247 -10.87 -3.20 4.89
C ILE A 247 -10.04 -2.98 6.16
N LEU A 248 -9.78 -4.04 6.91
CA LEU A 248 -8.92 -4.04 8.07
C LEU A 248 -7.49 -4.41 7.64
N GLY A 249 -6.68 -3.37 7.39
CA GLY A 249 -5.31 -3.55 6.93
C GLY A 249 -4.30 -3.68 8.06
N GLN A 250 -3.03 -3.89 7.70
CA GLN A 250 -1.93 -4.20 8.61
C GLN A 250 -1.72 -3.17 9.71
N SER A 251 -2.00 -1.88 9.48
CA SER A 251 -1.83 -0.83 10.49
C SER A 251 -2.56 -1.11 11.80
N TYR A 252 -3.62 -1.93 11.75
CA TYR A 252 -4.39 -2.30 12.92
C TYR A 252 -3.77 -3.44 13.73
N TYR A 253 -3.20 -4.44 13.06
CA TYR A 253 -2.77 -5.69 13.72
C TYR A 253 -1.28 -6.03 13.54
N LYS A 254 -0.47 -5.17 12.92
CA LYS A 254 0.97 -5.41 12.62
C LYS A 254 1.84 -5.68 13.85
N ASP A 255 1.38 -5.29 15.04
CA ASP A 255 2.07 -5.49 16.31
C ASP A 255 1.77 -6.87 16.93
N PHE A 256 0.92 -7.66 16.28
CA PHE A 256 0.58 -9.03 16.63
C PHE A 256 1.14 -10.02 15.62
N ASP A 257 1.32 -11.25 16.09
CA ASP A 257 1.36 -12.42 15.22
C ASP A 257 -0.08 -12.85 14.94
N VAL A 258 -0.37 -13.18 13.69
CA VAL A 258 -1.73 -13.48 13.24
C VAL A 258 -1.81 -14.94 12.82
N LEU A 259 -2.57 -15.73 13.56
CA LEU A 259 -2.91 -17.10 13.21
C LEU A 259 -4.24 -17.11 12.44
N PHE A 260 -4.24 -17.70 11.27
CA PHE A 260 -5.42 -18.01 10.47
C PHE A 260 -5.81 -19.46 10.67
N ASP A 261 -6.95 -19.70 11.31
CA ASP A 261 -7.56 -21.00 11.54
C ASP A 261 -8.98 -21.03 10.97
N PHE A 262 -9.08 -21.22 9.66
CA PHE A 262 -10.38 -21.23 9.00
C PHE A 262 -11.16 -22.54 9.23
N GLU A 263 -10.51 -23.59 9.71
CA GLU A 263 -11.16 -24.81 10.14
C GLU A 263 -11.93 -24.58 11.45
N ALA A 264 -11.31 -23.87 12.41
CA ALA A 264 -11.97 -23.45 13.63
C ALA A 264 -12.90 -22.24 13.43
N GLY A 265 -12.85 -21.56 12.29
CA GLY A 265 -13.64 -20.36 12.00
C GLY A 265 -13.14 -19.13 12.76
N GLU A 266 -11.85 -19.02 12.98
CA GLU A 266 -11.28 -17.90 13.74
C GLU A 266 -9.95 -17.38 13.18
N ILE A 267 -9.65 -16.15 13.51
CA ILE A 267 -8.32 -15.54 13.45
C ILE A 267 -7.88 -15.31 14.90
N VAL A 268 -6.65 -15.71 15.24
CA VAL A 268 -6.12 -15.47 16.58
C VAL A 268 -4.97 -14.47 16.49
N LEU A 269 -5.09 -13.36 17.23
CA LEU A 269 -4.01 -12.39 17.40
C LEU A 269 -3.22 -12.74 18.65
N LEU A 270 -1.93 -12.93 18.52
CA LEU A 270 -1.02 -13.34 19.58
C LEU A 270 0.03 -12.27 19.83
N SER A 271 0.36 -12.05 21.10
CA SER A 271 1.55 -11.23 21.42
C SER A 271 2.81 -11.94 20.92
N PRO A 272 3.67 -11.29 20.13
CA PRO A 272 4.87 -11.90 19.57
C PRO A 272 5.80 -12.53 20.60
N ASP A 273 5.84 -11.97 21.83
CA ASP A 273 6.67 -12.48 22.93
C ASP A 273 6.19 -13.83 23.46
N THR A 274 4.93 -14.17 23.25
CA THR A 274 4.31 -15.40 23.80
C THR A 274 3.93 -16.42 22.74
N THR A 275 4.01 -16.07 21.47
CA THR A 275 3.51 -16.90 20.36
C THR A 275 4.10 -18.31 20.35
N TYR A 276 5.42 -18.46 20.47
CA TYR A 276 6.05 -19.79 20.42
C TYR A 276 5.66 -20.65 21.62
N GLN A 277 5.57 -20.05 22.83
CA GLN A 277 5.11 -20.78 24.00
C GLN A 277 3.64 -21.18 23.87
N TRP A 278 2.82 -20.33 23.30
CA TRP A 278 1.43 -20.63 23.00
C TRP A 278 1.31 -21.81 22.02
N LEU A 279 2.04 -21.80 20.90
CA LEU A 279 2.06 -22.89 19.92
C LEU A 279 2.50 -24.23 20.55
N LEU A 280 3.48 -24.19 21.44
CA LEU A 280 3.93 -25.38 22.17
C LEU A 280 2.86 -25.90 23.14
N ASN A 281 2.18 -25.02 23.86
CA ASN A 281 1.13 -25.38 24.80
C ASN A 281 -0.09 -26.00 24.09
N GLU A 282 -0.42 -25.52 22.89
CA GLU A 282 -1.47 -26.10 22.03
C GLU A 282 -1.04 -27.44 21.40
N GLY A 283 0.22 -27.82 21.53
CA GLY A 283 0.73 -29.09 21.00
C GLY A 283 0.89 -29.10 19.47
N TYR A 284 0.96 -27.93 18.84
CA TYR A 284 1.10 -27.83 17.39
C TYR A 284 2.47 -28.26 16.88
N ARG A 285 2.47 -28.94 15.75
CA ARG A 285 3.69 -29.18 14.97
C ARG A 285 3.85 -28.08 13.96
N CYS A 286 4.99 -27.41 14.00
CA CYS A 286 5.21 -26.19 13.24
C CYS A 286 6.40 -26.31 12.30
N GLN A 287 6.25 -25.73 11.11
CA GLN A 287 7.35 -25.46 10.21
C GLN A 287 7.45 -23.95 9.98
N THR A 288 8.59 -23.37 10.31
CA THR A 288 8.86 -21.94 10.06
C THR A 288 9.48 -21.75 8.67
N VAL A 289 8.94 -20.82 7.93
CA VAL A 289 9.46 -20.32 6.65
C VAL A 289 9.86 -18.86 6.84
N LYS A 290 11.12 -18.54 6.58
CA LYS A 290 11.60 -17.15 6.65
C LYS A 290 11.13 -16.38 5.43
N GLY A 291 10.73 -15.15 5.66
CA GLY A 291 10.30 -14.22 4.63
C GLY A 291 11.20 -13.01 4.54
N VAL A 292 10.91 -12.15 3.57
CA VAL A 292 11.56 -10.85 3.37
C VAL A 292 10.48 -9.78 3.23
N LYS A 293 10.58 -8.74 4.02
CA LYS A 293 9.65 -7.61 3.93
C LYS A 293 10.01 -6.70 2.74
N LYS A 294 9.04 -6.50 1.83
CA LYS A 294 9.15 -5.61 0.68
C LYS A 294 8.03 -4.55 0.76
N GLY A 295 8.38 -3.36 1.27
CA GLY A 295 7.38 -2.37 1.69
C GLY A 295 6.56 -2.89 2.87
N HIS A 296 5.23 -2.90 2.74
CA HIS A 296 4.34 -3.50 3.74
C HIS A 296 4.14 -5.02 3.55
N LEU A 297 4.43 -5.56 2.37
CA LEU A 297 4.21 -6.97 2.05
C LEU A 297 5.32 -7.86 2.62
N LEU A 298 4.94 -9.01 3.16
CA LEU A 298 5.87 -10.07 3.55
C LEU A 298 5.91 -11.11 2.44
N THR A 299 7.11 -11.36 1.89
CA THR A 299 7.34 -12.21 0.73
C THR A 299 8.11 -13.46 1.10
N PHE A 300 7.92 -14.52 0.33
CA PHE A 300 8.52 -15.84 0.56
C PHE A 300 9.01 -16.43 -0.76
N ASP A 301 10.12 -17.15 -0.70
CA ASP A 301 10.58 -17.98 -1.78
C ASP A 301 9.65 -19.21 -1.91
N CYS A 302 9.03 -19.33 -3.07
CA CYS A 302 8.04 -20.36 -3.38
C CYS A 302 8.41 -21.08 -4.68
N GLN A 303 7.67 -22.14 -5.00
CA GLN A 303 7.67 -22.72 -6.35
C GLN A 303 6.23 -22.87 -6.85
N VAL A 304 5.99 -22.48 -8.08
CA VAL A 304 4.72 -22.71 -8.77
C VAL A 304 4.93 -23.69 -9.91
N GLY A 305 4.35 -24.89 -9.77
CA GLY A 305 4.58 -25.98 -10.72
C GLY A 305 6.04 -26.39 -10.88
N GLY A 306 6.86 -26.20 -9.84
CA GLY A 306 8.30 -26.46 -9.83
C GLY A 306 9.16 -25.27 -10.29
N VAL A 307 8.57 -24.16 -10.71
CA VAL A 307 9.29 -22.95 -11.13
C VAL A 307 9.48 -22.04 -9.90
N PRO A 308 10.73 -21.65 -9.57
CA PRO A 308 11.00 -20.73 -8.45
C PRO A 308 10.38 -19.34 -8.67
N VAL A 309 9.76 -18.79 -7.64
CA VAL A 309 9.10 -17.47 -7.64
C VAL A 309 9.16 -16.82 -6.25
N VAL A 310 9.10 -15.51 -6.20
CA VAL A 310 8.92 -14.73 -4.98
C VAL A 310 7.47 -14.29 -4.89
N LEU A 311 6.70 -14.84 -3.94
CA LEU A 311 5.30 -14.49 -3.74
C LEU A 311 5.11 -13.73 -2.43
N ALA A 312 4.22 -12.73 -2.44
CA ALA A 312 3.78 -12.07 -1.21
C ALA A 312 2.54 -12.76 -0.64
N PHE A 313 2.45 -12.78 0.68
CA PHE A 313 1.25 -13.22 1.39
C PHE A 313 0.19 -12.12 1.39
N ASP A 314 -1.05 -12.49 1.01
CA ASP A 314 -2.16 -11.56 0.92
C ASP A 314 -3.50 -12.26 1.21
N SER A 315 -4.08 -12.05 2.40
CA SER A 315 -5.41 -12.59 2.75
C SER A 315 -6.56 -11.86 2.05
N GLY A 316 -6.32 -10.72 1.41
CA GLY A 316 -7.25 -10.04 0.51
C GLY A 316 -7.29 -10.64 -0.90
N ALA A 317 -6.43 -11.60 -1.22
CA ALA A 317 -6.45 -12.33 -2.48
C ALA A 317 -7.25 -13.63 -2.35
N GLN A 318 -8.39 -13.72 -3.04
CA GLN A 318 -9.25 -14.92 -3.06
C GLN A 318 -8.50 -16.15 -3.59
N THR A 319 -7.72 -15.97 -4.66
CA THR A 319 -6.90 -17.01 -5.30
C THR A 319 -5.46 -16.55 -5.37
N ASN A 320 -4.53 -17.48 -5.63
CA ASN A 320 -3.16 -17.09 -5.92
C ASN A 320 -3.13 -16.25 -7.22
N LEU A 321 -2.30 -15.21 -7.25
CA LEU A 321 -2.16 -14.30 -8.39
C LEU A 321 -0.77 -14.44 -9.00
N LEU A 322 -0.71 -14.59 -10.33
CA LEU A 322 0.52 -14.71 -11.09
C LEU A 322 0.43 -13.86 -12.37
N ALA A 323 1.56 -13.62 -13.01
CA ALA A 323 1.64 -12.84 -14.23
C ALA A 323 0.70 -13.38 -15.33
N SER A 324 0.12 -12.47 -16.12
CA SER A 324 -0.85 -12.82 -17.17
C SER A 324 -0.30 -13.75 -18.25
N ASP A 325 0.99 -13.70 -18.50
CA ASP A 325 1.71 -14.52 -19.48
C ASP A 325 2.29 -15.82 -18.89
N TRP A 326 2.11 -16.06 -17.57
CA TRP A 326 2.58 -17.27 -16.88
C TRP A 326 2.19 -18.57 -17.59
N PRO A 327 0.92 -18.75 -18.04
CA PRO A 327 0.54 -20.00 -18.72
C PRO A 327 1.26 -20.23 -20.04
N GLN A 328 1.66 -19.17 -20.73
CA GLN A 328 2.44 -19.24 -21.97
C GLN A 328 3.89 -19.58 -21.71
N GLN A 329 4.48 -18.97 -20.67
CA GLN A 329 5.88 -19.20 -20.29
C GLN A 329 6.09 -20.57 -19.64
N HIS A 330 5.11 -21.04 -18.86
CA HIS A 330 5.17 -22.27 -18.07
C HIS A 330 3.96 -23.19 -18.26
N PRO A 331 3.67 -23.67 -19.50
CA PRO A 331 2.44 -24.38 -19.82
C PRO A 331 2.26 -25.69 -19.04
N SER A 332 3.34 -26.34 -18.65
CA SER A 332 3.31 -27.59 -17.86
C SER A 332 2.91 -27.36 -16.40
N SER A 333 3.05 -26.12 -15.89
CA SER A 333 2.75 -25.76 -14.49
C SER A 333 1.26 -25.49 -14.22
N VAL A 334 0.44 -25.38 -15.27
CA VAL A 334 -0.96 -24.98 -15.17
C VAL A 334 -1.89 -25.96 -15.88
N LYS A 335 -3.07 -26.18 -15.32
CA LYS A 335 -4.13 -27.02 -15.92
C LYS A 335 -5.47 -26.33 -15.87
N GLY A 336 -6.35 -26.66 -16.82
CA GLY A 336 -7.76 -26.26 -16.81
C GLY A 336 -7.94 -24.74 -16.96
N LEU A 337 -7.23 -24.13 -17.89
CA LEU A 337 -7.34 -22.71 -18.19
C LEU A 337 -8.75 -22.35 -18.66
N LYS A 338 -9.30 -21.28 -18.11
CA LYS A 338 -10.59 -20.71 -18.50
C LYS A 338 -10.57 -19.19 -18.36
N LYS A 339 -11.33 -18.50 -19.22
CA LYS A 339 -11.56 -17.07 -19.09
C LYS A 339 -12.49 -16.78 -17.91
N ASP A 340 -12.21 -15.72 -17.18
CA ASP A 340 -12.99 -15.24 -16.04
C ASP A 340 -12.80 -13.73 -15.88
N HIS A 341 -13.38 -13.18 -14.83
CA HIS A 341 -13.20 -11.78 -14.45
C HIS A 341 -12.61 -11.70 -13.03
N LEU A 342 -11.80 -10.69 -12.79
CA LEU A 342 -11.29 -10.30 -11.48
C LEU A 342 -11.87 -8.94 -11.14
N THR A 343 -12.49 -8.83 -9.96
CA THR A 343 -12.91 -7.55 -9.38
C THR A 343 -11.87 -7.17 -8.34
N GLY A 344 -11.38 -5.95 -8.41
CA GLY A 344 -10.37 -5.42 -7.49
C GLY A 344 -10.89 -4.23 -6.69
N TYR A 345 -9.96 -3.55 -6.04
CA TYR A 345 -10.22 -2.36 -5.25
C TYR A 345 -10.72 -1.20 -6.15
N GLY A 346 -11.69 -0.43 -5.66
CA GLY A 346 -12.32 0.65 -6.44
C GLY A 346 -13.22 0.10 -7.55
N ASP A 347 -13.20 0.70 -8.73
CA ASP A 347 -13.99 0.30 -9.91
C ASP A 347 -13.31 -0.76 -10.79
N GLY A 348 -12.19 -1.31 -10.28
CA GLY A 348 -11.35 -2.23 -11.03
C GLY A 348 -12.06 -3.53 -11.41
N ARG A 349 -12.22 -3.78 -12.73
CA ARG A 349 -12.64 -5.06 -13.28
C ARG A 349 -11.80 -5.39 -14.49
N ALA A 350 -11.19 -6.56 -14.47
CA ALA A 350 -10.37 -7.04 -15.59
C ALA A 350 -10.81 -8.41 -16.06
N SER A 351 -10.71 -8.65 -17.37
CA SER A 351 -10.79 -10.00 -17.92
C SER A 351 -9.49 -10.71 -17.63
N VAL A 352 -9.56 -11.88 -17.04
CA VAL A 352 -8.41 -12.68 -16.61
C VAL A 352 -8.54 -14.11 -17.09
N THR A 353 -7.45 -14.86 -16.98
CA THR A 353 -7.47 -16.31 -17.12
C THR A 353 -7.32 -16.93 -15.74
N LYS A 354 -8.10 -17.96 -15.43
CA LYS A 354 -7.95 -18.80 -14.22
C LYS A 354 -7.52 -20.20 -14.59
N GLY A 355 -6.81 -20.85 -13.70
CA GLY A 355 -6.39 -22.24 -13.86
C GLY A 355 -6.03 -22.87 -12.52
N LYS A 356 -5.52 -24.09 -12.56
CA LYS A 356 -5.03 -24.80 -11.38
C LYS A 356 -3.54 -25.04 -11.49
N THR A 357 -2.83 -24.81 -10.39
CA THR A 357 -1.40 -25.04 -10.29
C THR A 357 -1.04 -25.80 -9.01
N THR A 358 0.23 -26.02 -8.79
CA THR A 358 0.80 -26.56 -7.54
C THR A 358 1.69 -25.49 -6.96
N LEU A 359 1.46 -25.12 -5.70
CA LEU A 359 2.31 -24.20 -4.95
C LEU A 359 3.13 -24.98 -3.93
N THR A 360 4.43 -24.74 -3.89
CA THR A 360 5.32 -25.24 -2.84
C THR A 360 5.83 -24.05 -2.03
N LEU A 361 5.68 -24.13 -0.70
CA LEU A 361 6.08 -23.11 0.27
C LEU A 361 6.80 -23.85 1.43
N GLY A 362 8.07 -23.54 1.62
CA GLY A 362 8.91 -24.34 2.50
C GLY A 362 9.00 -25.80 2.04
N ASN A 363 8.70 -26.76 2.92
CA ASN A 363 8.65 -28.20 2.58
C ASN A 363 7.23 -28.69 2.23
N ARG A 364 6.22 -27.78 2.17
CA ARG A 364 4.83 -28.15 1.88
C ARG A 364 4.44 -27.87 0.45
N THR A 365 3.72 -28.82 -0.12
CA THR A 365 3.21 -28.74 -1.48
C THR A 365 1.68 -28.77 -1.48
N PHE A 366 1.09 -27.67 -1.93
CA PHE A 366 -0.35 -27.47 -2.06
C PHE A 366 -0.77 -27.76 -3.51
N LYS A 367 -1.40 -28.93 -3.72
CA LYS A 367 -1.86 -29.35 -5.05
C LYS A 367 -3.20 -28.72 -5.41
N LYS A 368 -3.48 -28.57 -6.72
CA LYS A 368 -4.75 -28.10 -7.26
C LYS A 368 -5.17 -26.72 -6.72
N GLN A 369 -4.19 -25.85 -6.49
CA GLN A 369 -4.43 -24.47 -6.08
C GLN A 369 -5.05 -23.67 -7.23
N GLN A 370 -6.13 -22.93 -6.98
CA GLN A 370 -6.64 -21.97 -7.95
C GLN A 370 -5.63 -20.83 -8.11
N ALA A 371 -5.40 -20.46 -9.36
CA ALA A 371 -4.56 -19.32 -9.71
C ALA A 371 -5.27 -18.45 -10.72
N THR A 372 -5.21 -17.16 -10.53
CA THR A 372 -5.64 -16.12 -11.46
C THR A 372 -4.41 -15.51 -12.12
N PHE A 373 -4.44 -15.44 -13.45
CA PHE A 373 -3.37 -14.85 -14.25
C PHE A 373 -3.80 -13.46 -14.70
N SER A 374 -3.14 -12.45 -14.13
CA SER A 374 -3.46 -11.04 -14.30
C SER A 374 -2.20 -10.20 -14.46
N ASP A 375 -2.35 -8.93 -14.79
CA ASP A 375 -1.23 -8.01 -14.79
C ASP A 375 -0.78 -7.72 -13.36
N VAL A 376 0.39 -8.23 -13.00
CA VAL A 376 1.09 -7.98 -11.74
C VAL A 376 2.44 -7.29 -11.97
N SER A 377 2.65 -6.69 -13.15
CA SER A 377 3.90 -6.03 -13.55
C SER A 377 4.35 -4.98 -12.52
N HIS A 378 3.42 -4.20 -11.98
CA HIS A 378 3.69 -3.20 -10.95
C HIS A 378 4.31 -3.78 -9.67
N LEU A 379 3.99 -5.03 -9.30
CA LEU A 379 4.61 -5.71 -8.15
C LEU A 379 6.03 -6.18 -8.51
N LYS A 380 6.21 -6.68 -9.74
CA LYS A 380 7.50 -7.15 -10.23
C LYS A 380 8.49 -6.02 -10.38
N GLU A 381 8.11 -4.94 -11.05
CA GLU A 381 8.96 -3.80 -11.37
C GLU A 381 9.32 -3.00 -10.12
N SER A 382 8.36 -2.71 -9.25
CA SER A 382 8.59 -1.88 -8.06
C SER A 382 9.20 -2.63 -6.88
N LYS A 383 8.96 -3.95 -6.76
CA LYS A 383 9.32 -4.72 -5.56
C LYS A 383 9.99 -6.07 -5.84
N GLY A 384 10.11 -6.49 -7.11
CA GLY A 384 10.62 -7.81 -7.47
C GLY A 384 9.75 -8.95 -6.89
N ILE A 385 8.42 -8.78 -6.91
CA ILE A 385 7.42 -9.76 -6.46
C ILE A 385 6.76 -10.35 -7.69
N ASP A 386 6.80 -11.69 -7.83
CA ASP A 386 6.28 -12.39 -9.00
C ASP A 386 4.75 -12.60 -8.94
N GLY A 387 4.14 -12.43 -7.78
CA GLY A 387 2.72 -12.60 -7.56
C GLY A 387 2.34 -12.67 -6.10
N LEU A 388 1.11 -13.13 -5.83
CA LEU A 388 0.55 -13.24 -4.49
C LEU A 388 0.08 -14.67 -4.22
N PHE A 389 0.15 -15.12 -2.97
CA PHE A 389 -0.60 -16.27 -2.50
C PHE A 389 -1.54 -15.86 -1.36
N GLY A 390 -2.74 -16.41 -1.34
CA GLY A 390 -3.81 -15.95 -0.47
C GLY A 390 -4.71 -17.04 0.07
N CYS A 391 -5.99 -16.79 0.08
CA CYS A 391 -7.00 -17.63 0.72
C CYS A 391 -7.03 -19.09 0.22
N GLU A 392 -6.60 -19.38 -1.01
CA GLU A 392 -6.47 -20.75 -1.51
C GLU A 392 -5.51 -21.62 -0.66
N VAL A 393 -4.51 -21.00 -0.01
CA VAL A 393 -3.64 -21.69 0.94
C VAL A 393 -4.31 -21.72 2.31
N LEU A 394 -4.86 -20.59 2.77
CA LEU A 394 -5.47 -20.44 4.10
C LEU A 394 -6.62 -21.43 4.37
N VAL A 395 -7.45 -21.70 3.37
CA VAL A 395 -8.56 -22.68 3.52
C VAL A 395 -8.10 -24.14 3.61
N LYS A 396 -6.83 -24.41 3.37
CA LYS A 396 -6.24 -25.77 3.41
C LYS A 396 -5.18 -25.94 4.45
N GLN A 397 -4.74 -24.84 5.04
CA GLN A 397 -3.58 -24.82 5.91
C GLN A 397 -3.77 -23.79 7.03
N LYS A 398 -3.77 -24.25 8.26
CA LYS A 398 -3.59 -23.40 9.43
C LYS A 398 -2.21 -22.79 9.37
N LEU A 399 -2.12 -21.46 9.37
CA LEU A 399 -0.84 -20.78 9.33
C LEU A 399 -0.83 -19.53 10.20
N LEU A 400 0.35 -19.23 10.72
CA LEU A 400 0.59 -18.02 11.49
C LEU A 400 1.60 -17.14 10.75
N ILE A 401 1.34 -15.84 10.69
CA ILE A 401 2.25 -14.85 10.13
C ILE A 401 2.75 -13.90 11.23
N SER A 402 4.07 -13.68 11.26
CA SER A 402 4.74 -12.72 12.13
C SER A 402 5.41 -11.63 11.27
N TYR A 403 4.87 -10.42 11.30
CA TYR A 403 5.46 -9.29 10.59
C TYR A 403 6.75 -8.80 11.25
N GLN A 404 6.86 -8.93 12.57
CA GLN A 404 8.04 -8.51 13.32
C GLN A 404 9.23 -9.45 13.08
N ARG A 405 9.00 -10.76 13.09
CA ARG A 405 10.04 -11.77 12.86
C ARG A 405 10.25 -12.12 11.39
N GLN A 406 9.38 -11.59 10.52
CA GLN A 406 9.34 -11.89 9.08
C GLN A 406 9.27 -13.40 8.84
N GLU A 407 8.30 -14.02 9.46
CA GLU A 407 8.12 -15.48 9.43
C GLU A 407 6.69 -15.84 9.06
N LEU A 408 6.58 -16.97 8.41
CA LEU A 408 5.34 -17.71 8.26
C LEU A 408 5.53 -19.08 8.90
N ILE A 409 4.59 -19.47 9.74
CA ILE A 409 4.60 -20.76 10.44
C ILE A 409 3.44 -21.59 9.90
N LEU A 410 3.77 -22.67 9.22
CA LEU A 410 2.82 -23.70 8.79
C LEU A 410 2.57 -24.66 9.94
N ILE A 411 1.30 -24.89 10.28
CA ILE A 411 0.89 -25.64 11.49
C ILE A 411 0.14 -26.90 11.06
N ASP A 412 0.53 -28.05 11.69
CA ASP A 412 -0.15 -29.35 11.55
C ASP A 412 -1.17 -29.56 12.66
#